data_2b5b6a920c2419a200d13466b0c8d00a
#
_entry.id   2b5b6a920c2419a200d13466b0c8d00a
#
_cell.length_a   1.000
_cell.length_b   1.000
_cell.length_c   1.000
_cell.angle_alpha   90.00
_cell.angle_beta   90.00
_cell.angle_gamma   90.00
#
_symmetry.space_group_name_H-M   'P 1'
#
loop_
_entity.id
_entity.type
_entity.pdbx_description
1 polymer ?
#
loop_
_entity_poly.entity_id
_entity_poly.type
_entity_poly.pdbx_seq_one_letter_code
_entity_poly.pdbx_strand_id
1 'polypeptide(L)'
;MAPRLTFSAVSKQFGKYTALHPLTLSLEPGEILGFLGPNGAGKTTAIHLALGFLRPSSGSGSLLGKSFGDAEARARLGFVPDVPVFFAENGYRSVEFAARLNGVKDARLAKDIRDLLGAVGLPDDRKDARQYSRGMQQRLALAQALINDPELLILDEPAAALDPAGVQQVRELLRNARHAGKSIFFSSHQLTEVEHICDRIAFLNQGRLVRSGSLKEFQSESDRVEIELRGISLAELSRIYPAAANTVANPDSIRILVPAQQQRRVIESVWSAGGEIVSLSPQRRRLEDLFLEWSGDPAAKSERQSS
;
A
#
# COMPACT_ATOMS: atom_id res chain seq x y z
N MET A 1 -17.47 -16.21 3.54
CA MET A 1 -18.15 -15.12 2.77
C MET A 1 -17.51 -15.07 1.38
N ALA A 2 -18.23 -14.59 0.35
CA ALA A 2 -17.65 -14.44 -0.98
C ALA A 2 -16.68 -13.23 -1.02
N PRO A 3 -15.60 -13.28 -1.84
CA PRO A 3 -14.70 -12.15 -2.03
C PRO A 3 -15.42 -10.90 -2.54
N ARG A 4 -14.94 -9.72 -2.15
CA ARG A 4 -15.48 -8.42 -2.57
C ARG A 4 -15.04 -8.03 -3.98
N LEU A 5 -13.85 -8.46 -4.38
CA LEU A 5 -13.30 -8.25 -5.72
C LEU A 5 -12.58 -9.54 -6.15
N THR A 6 -12.81 -9.99 -7.39
CA THR A 6 -12.14 -11.18 -7.93
C THR A 6 -11.70 -10.92 -9.36
N PHE A 7 -10.45 -11.21 -9.65
CA PHE A 7 -9.90 -11.33 -10.99
C PHE A 7 -9.63 -12.81 -11.27
N SER A 8 -10.16 -13.36 -12.34
CA SER A 8 -9.98 -14.76 -12.78
C SER A 8 -9.32 -14.76 -14.16
N ALA A 9 -8.00 -14.83 -14.19
CA ALA A 9 -7.16 -14.76 -15.38
C ALA A 9 -7.48 -13.55 -16.30
N VAL A 10 -7.80 -12.40 -15.69
CA VAL A 10 -8.19 -11.18 -16.41
C VAL A 10 -6.97 -10.57 -17.09
N SER A 11 -7.08 -10.32 -18.41
CA SER A 11 -6.03 -9.67 -19.18
C SER A 11 -6.53 -8.45 -19.95
N LYS A 12 -5.59 -7.55 -20.33
CA LYS A 12 -5.88 -6.41 -21.19
C LYS A 12 -4.77 -6.17 -22.19
N GLN A 13 -5.17 -6.11 -23.46
CA GLN A 13 -4.29 -5.78 -24.57
C GLN A 13 -4.84 -4.55 -25.31
N PHE A 14 -3.96 -3.63 -25.68
CA PHE A 14 -4.23 -2.47 -26.53
C PHE A 14 -3.40 -2.60 -27.81
N GLY A 15 -4.04 -3.02 -28.89
CA GLY A 15 -3.33 -3.36 -30.13
C GLY A 15 -2.29 -4.46 -29.88
N LYS A 16 -1.01 -4.14 -30.11
CA LYS A 16 0.12 -5.07 -29.85
C LYS A 16 0.67 -4.99 -28.42
N TYR A 17 0.26 -4.01 -27.64
CA TYR A 17 0.76 -3.80 -26.29
C TYR A 17 -0.11 -4.52 -25.26
N THR A 18 0.49 -5.39 -24.45
CA THR A 18 -0.19 -6.07 -23.35
C THR A 18 0.00 -5.25 -22.08
N ALA A 19 -1.05 -4.54 -21.65
CA ALA A 19 -1.02 -3.71 -20.44
C ALA A 19 -1.23 -4.53 -19.16
N LEU A 20 -1.94 -5.66 -19.25
CA LEU A 20 -2.17 -6.57 -18.14
C LEU A 20 -2.17 -8.01 -18.66
N HIS A 21 -1.22 -8.80 -18.20
CA HIS A 21 -1.20 -10.24 -18.42
C HIS A 21 -2.26 -10.93 -17.54
N PRO A 22 -2.59 -12.21 -17.76
CA PRO A 22 -3.60 -12.88 -16.97
C PRO A 22 -3.41 -12.71 -15.47
N LEU A 23 -4.25 -11.90 -14.84
CA LEU A 23 -4.27 -11.59 -13.41
C LEU A 23 -5.30 -12.47 -12.73
N THR A 24 -4.87 -13.21 -11.69
CA THR A 24 -5.74 -13.91 -10.75
C THR A 24 -5.46 -13.37 -9.36
N LEU A 25 -6.48 -12.73 -8.76
CA LEU A 25 -6.36 -12.04 -7.46
C LEU A 25 -7.75 -11.90 -6.85
N SER A 26 -7.85 -12.00 -5.52
CA SER A 26 -9.09 -11.73 -4.78
C SER A 26 -8.86 -10.74 -3.65
N LEU A 27 -9.91 -10.02 -3.27
CA LEU A 27 -10.00 -9.20 -2.07
C LEU A 27 -11.10 -9.77 -1.19
N GLU A 28 -10.76 -10.10 0.05
CA GLU A 28 -11.69 -10.68 1.00
C GLU A 28 -12.51 -9.61 1.75
N PRO A 29 -13.67 -9.98 2.33
CA PRO A 29 -14.46 -9.05 3.15
C PRO A 29 -13.66 -8.51 4.36
N GLY A 30 -13.67 -7.17 4.54
CA GLY A 30 -12.98 -6.50 5.64
C GLY A 30 -11.46 -6.46 5.52
N GLU A 31 -10.92 -6.80 4.35
CA GLU A 31 -9.49 -6.79 4.05
C GLU A 31 -9.04 -5.46 3.45
N ILE A 32 -7.82 -5.03 3.77
CA ILE A 32 -7.09 -3.99 3.04
C ILE A 32 -6.02 -4.66 2.17
N LEU A 33 -6.21 -4.62 0.85
CA LEU A 33 -5.25 -5.13 -0.13
C LEU A 33 -4.53 -3.98 -0.83
N GLY A 34 -3.22 -3.90 -0.64
CA GLY A 34 -2.33 -2.99 -1.35
C GLY A 34 -1.92 -3.58 -2.71
N PHE A 35 -2.21 -2.86 -3.79
CA PHE A 35 -1.84 -3.24 -5.15
C PHE A 35 -0.64 -2.42 -5.60
N LEU A 36 0.55 -2.99 -5.43
CA LEU A 36 1.84 -2.32 -5.55
C LEU A 36 2.45 -2.49 -6.94
N GLY A 37 3.27 -1.54 -7.32
CA GLY A 37 4.10 -1.63 -8.52
C GLY A 37 4.57 -0.28 -9.02
N PRO A 38 5.61 -0.23 -9.87
CA PRO A 38 6.09 0.99 -10.47
C PRO A 38 5.04 1.64 -11.37
N ASN A 39 5.30 2.89 -11.77
CA ASN A 39 4.46 3.57 -12.75
C ASN A 39 4.46 2.79 -14.06
N GLY A 40 3.28 2.66 -14.69
CA GLY A 40 3.12 1.85 -15.89
C GLY A 40 3.04 0.34 -15.67
N ALA A 41 3.05 -0.15 -14.42
CA ALA A 41 2.93 -1.58 -14.12
C ALA A 41 1.56 -2.19 -14.49
N GLY A 42 0.54 -1.38 -14.80
CA GLY A 42 -0.81 -1.85 -15.13
C GLY A 42 -1.84 -1.71 -14.00
N LYS A 43 -1.50 -1.05 -12.89
CA LYS A 43 -2.38 -0.88 -11.72
C LYS A 43 -3.71 -0.21 -12.07
N THR A 44 -3.67 0.98 -12.64
CA THR A 44 -4.86 1.72 -13.11
C THR A 44 -5.66 0.93 -14.15
N THR A 45 -4.98 0.18 -15.04
CA THR A 45 -5.65 -0.70 -16.01
C THR A 45 -6.48 -1.76 -15.31
N ALA A 46 -5.95 -2.43 -14.27
CA ALA A 46 -6.68 -3.42 -13.49
C ALA A 46 -7.88 -2.79 -12.76
N ILE A 47 -7.70 -1.61 -12.16
CA ILE A 47 -8.79 -0.85 -11.52
C ILE A 47 -9.89 -0.50 -12.54
N HIS A 48 -9.54 0.01 -13.70
CA HIS A 48 -10.51 0.37 -14.75
C HIS A 48 -11.27 -0.84 -15.29
N LEU A 49 -10.63 -2.02 -15.36
CA LEU A 49 -11.31 -3.28 -15.69
C LEU A 49 -12.32 -3.66 -14.62
N ALA A 50 -11.94 -3.61 -13.33
CA ALA A 50 -12.83 -3.93 -12.22
C ALA A 50 -14.06 -3.02 -12.19
N LEU A 51 -13.88 -1.71 -12.46
CA LEU A 51 -14.95 -0.72 -12.51
C LEU A 51 -15.82 -0.81 -13.77
N GLY A 52 -15.37 -1.57 -14.78
CA GLY A 52 -16.05 -1.68 -16.08
C GLY A 52 -15.83 -0.49 -17.02
N PHE A 53 -14.85 0.38 -16.72
CA PHE A 53 -14.43 1.46 -17.65
C PHE A 53 -13.69 0.89 -18.85
N LEU A 54 -13.08 -0.28 -18.69
CA LEU A 54 -12.45 -1.06 -19.75
C LEU A 54 -13.06 -2.47 -19.80
N ARG A 55 -13.14 -3.03 -20.99
CA ARG A 55 -13.49 -4.45 -21.17
C ARG A 55 -12.22 -5.29 -21.15
N PRO A 56 -12.20 -6.44 -20.45
CA PRO A 56 -11.09 -7.38 -20.49
C PRO A 56 -10.90 -7.94 -21.90
N SER A 57 -9.66 -8.25 -22.28
CA SER A 57 -9.34 -8.98 -23.50
C SER A 57 -9.56 -10.47 -23.33
N SER A 58 -9.33 -11.01 -22.12
CA SER A 58 -9.66 -12.38 -21.71
C SER A 58 -9.89 -12.45 -20.20
N GLY A 59 -10.40 -13.60 -19.75
CA GLY A 59 -10.74 -13.83 -18.36
C GLY A 59 -12.04 -13.15 -17.93
N SER A 60 -12.35 -13.26 -16.66
CA SER A 60 -13.56 -12.69 -16.06
C SER A 60 -13.27 -12.19 -14.65
N GLY A 61 -14.15 -11.34 -14.10
CA GLY A 61 -14.03 -10.88 -12.73
C GLY A 61 -15.36 -10.50 -12.14
N SER A 62 -15.38 -10.40 -10.82
CA SER A 62 -16.56 -9.97 -10.07
C SER A 62 -16.23 -8.86 -9.08
N LEU A 63 -17.22 -7.99 -8.89
CA LEU A 63 -17.20 -6.88 -7.95
C LEU A 63 -18.46 -7.01 -7.09
N LEU A 64 -18.29 -7.17 -5.77
CA LEU A 64 -19.40 -7.37 -4.82
C LEU A 64 -20.36 -8.49 -5.26
N GLY A 65 -19.81 -9.58 -5.82
CA GLY A 65 -20.56 -10.74 -6.30
C GLY A 65 -21.24 -10.57 -7.67
N LYS A 66 -21.06 -9.44 -8.35
CA LYS A 66 -21.59 -9.15 -9.70
C LYS A 66 -20.44 -9.05 -10.70
N SER A 67 -20.71 -9.20 -11.99
CA SER A 67 -19.70 -9.06 -13.05
C SER A 67 -19.12 -7.63 -13.07
N PHE A 68 -17.90 -7.49 -13.55
CA PHE A 68 -17.28 -6.16 -13.77
C PHE A 68 -18.19 -5.23 -14.57
N GLY A 69 -18.31 -3.98 -14.11
CA GLY A 69 -19.15 -2.96 -14.74
C GLY A 69 -20.64 -3.03 -14.40
N ASP A 70 -21.06 -3.96 -13.53
CA ASP A 70 -22.44 -4.01 -13.06
C ASP A 70 -22.83 -2.73 -12.29
N ALA A 71 -24.03 -2.19 -12.56
CA ALA A 71 -24.48 -0.92 -12.00
C ALA A 71 -24.81 -1.02 -10.51
N GLU A 72 -25.40 -2.15 -10.06
CA GLU A 72 -25.72 -2.37 -8.63
C GLU A 72 -24.45 -2.48 -7.81
N ALA A 73 -23.42 -3.18 -8.33
CA ALA A 73 -22.13 -3.27 -7.68
C ALA A 73 -21.48 -1.88 -7.56
N ARG A 74 -21.51 -1.08 -8.62
CA ARG A 74 -20.94 0.28 -8.61
C ARG A 74 -21.65 1.22 -7.63
N ALA A 75 -22.95 1.08 -7.41
CA ALA A 75 -23.68 1.88 -6.43
C ALA A 75 -23.26 1.58 -4.99
N ARG A 76 -22.61 0.46 -4.72
CA ARG A 76 -22.18 0.00 -3.40
C ARG A 76 -20.67 0.17 -3.16
N LEU A 77 -19.95 0.82 -4.08
CA LEU A 77 -18.53 1.10 -3.95
C LEU A 77 -18.24 2.60 -3.91
N GLY A 78 -17.13 2.95 -3.26
CA GLY A 78 -16.50 4.27 -3.37
C GLY A 78 -15.25 4.16 -4.25
N PHE A 79 -15.08 5.10 -5.17
CA PHE A 79 -13.92 5.16 -6.04
C PHE A 79 -13.20 6.50 -5.94
N VAL A 80 -11.88 6.47 -5.80
CA VAL A 80 -11.01 7.64 -5.87
C VAL A 80 -10.01 7.41 -7.01
N PRO A 81 -10.05 8.23 -8.07
CA PRO A 81 -9.05 8.17 -9.15
C PRO A 81 -7.73 8.82 -8.72
N ASP A 82 -6.62 8.50 -9.41
CA ASP A 82 -5.30 9.13 -9.23
C ASP A 82 -5.39 10.66 -9.41
N VAL A 83 -6.14 11.12 -10.41
CA VAL A 83 -6.37 12.55 -10.67
C VAL A 83 -7.86 12.84 -10.55
N PRO A 84 -8.34 13.32 -9.38
CA PRO A 84 -9.73 13.71 -9.22
C PRO A 84 -10.10 14.93 -10.08
N VAL A 85 -11.32 14.92 -10.61
CA VAL A 85 -11.88 16.03 -11.38
C VAL A 85 -13.13 16.54 -10.69
N PHE A 86 -13.21 17.86 -10.50
CA PHE A 86 -14.34 18.51 -9.85
C PHE A 86 -15.04 19.50 -10.77
N PHE A 87 -16.35 19.66 -10.57
CA PHE A 87 -17.11 20.73 -11.16
C PHE A 87 -16.84 22.07 -10.44
N ALA A 88 -17.34 23.17 -11.01
CA ALA A 88 -17.19 24.52 -10.45
C ALA A 88 -18.08 24.73 -9.21
N GLU A 89 -17.81 23.97 -8.13
CA GLU A 89 -18.57 23.94 -6.88
C GLU A 89 -17.60 23.88 -5.68
N ASN A 90 -18.05 24.31 -4.51
CA ASN A 90 -17.25 24.17 -3.28
C ASN A 90 -17.23 22.70 -2.79
N GLY A 91 -16.40 22.43 -1.78
CA GLY A 91 -16.22 21.08 -1.23
C GLY A 91 -17.56 20.47 -0.74
N TYR A 92 -18.35 21.24 -0.01
CA TYR A 92 -19.68 20.78 0.49
C TYR A 92 -20.59 20.35 -0.67
N ARG A 93 -20.73 21.22 -1.68
CA ARG A 93 -21.59 20.93 -2.85
C ARG A 93 -21.08 19.76 -3.68
N SER A 94 -19.76 19.61 -3.77
CA SER A 94 -19.14 18.46 -4.45
C SER A 94 -19.50 17.14 -3.77
N VAL A 95 -19.48 17.07 -2.44
CA VAL A 95 -19.88 15.86 -1.69
C VAL A 95 -21.41 15.67 -1.75
N GLU A 96 -22.21 16.74 -1.64
CA GLU A 96 -23.67 16.69 -1.79
C GLU A 96 -24.06 16.12 -3.16
N PHE A 97 -23.40 16.57 -4.22
CA PHE A 97 -23.64 16.07 -5.58
C PHE A 97 -23.36 14.57 -5.68
N ALA A 98 -22.24 14.10 -5.14
CA ALA A 98 -21.92 12.66 -5.10
C ALA A 98 -22.96 11.86 -4.32
N ALA A 99 -23.42 12.35 -3.17
CA ALA A 99 -24.48 11.74 -2.38
C ALA A 99 -25.78 11.59 -3.19
N ARG A 100 -26.21 12.68 -3.84
CA ARG A 100 -27.44 12.69 -4.64
C ARG A 100 -27.39 11.76 -5.84
N LEU A 101 -26.22 11.67 -6.53
CA LEU A 101 -25.99 10.72 -7.63
C LEU A 101 -26.14 9.26 -7.17
N ASN A 102 -25.71 8.96 -5.95
CA ASN A 102 -25.85 7.63 -5.35
C ASN A 102 -27.21 7.39 -4.67
N GLY A 103 -28.18 8.34 -4.83
CA GLY A 103 -29.53 8.19 -4.32
C GLY A 103 -29.67 8.41 -2.81
N VAL A 104 -28.66 8.95 -2.13
CA VAL A 104 -28.72 9.29 -0.70
C VAL A 104 -29.71 10.45 -0.50
N LYS A 105 -30.78 10.18 0.24
CA LYS A 105 -31.87 11.14 0.53
C LYS A 105 -32.10 11.32 2.03
N ASP A 106 -31.11 11.07 2.86
CA ASP A 106 -31.25 11.14 4.31
C ASP A 106 -31.37 12.60 4.79
N ALA A 107 -32.25 12.82 5.76
CA ALA A 107 -32.41 14.09 6.49
C ALA A 107 -31.08 14.48 7.22
N ARG A 108 -30.20 13.53 7.48
CA ARG A 108 -28.89 13.73 8.11
C ARG A 108 -27.78 14.11 7.12
N LEU A 109 -28.05 14.08 5.82
CA LEU A 109 -27.02 14.30 4.77
C LEU A 109 -26.17 15.55 5.01
N ALA A 110 -26.78 16.66 5.45
CA ALA A 110 -26.04 17.89 5.72
C ALA A 110 -25.05 17.76 6.87
N LYS A 111 -25.37 16.94 7.87
CA LYS A 111 -24.45 16.62 8.99
C LYS A 111 -23.35 15.68 8.50
N ASP A 112 -23.70 14.62 7.80
CA ASP A 112 -22.77 13.61 7.32
C ASP A 112 -21.72 14.21 6.37
N ILE A 113 -22.12 15.17 5.52
CA ILE A 113 -21.19 15.92 4.66
C ILE A 113 -20.16 16.69 5.50
N ARG A 114 -20.61 17.44 6.53
CA ARG A 114 -19.69 18.22 7.38
C ARG A 114 -18.77 17.31 8.18
N ASP A 115 -19.31 16.23 8.72
CA ASP A 115 -18.51 15.23 9.47
C ASP A 115 -17.44 14.61 8.57
N LEU A 116 -17.77 14.27 7.31
CA LEU A 116 -16.79 13.75 6.35
C LEU A 116 -15.75 14.79 5.93
N LEU A 117 -16.16 16.04 5.66
CA LEU A 117 -15.20 17.11 5.36
C LEU A 117 -14.25 17.34 6.53
N GLY A 118 -14.77 17.34 7.76
CA GLY A 118 -13.94 17.40 8.97
C GLY A 118 -12.99 16.21 9.10
N ALA A 119 -13.47 15.00 8.85
CA ALA A 119 -12.66 13.77 8.91
C ALA A 119 -11.52 13.75 7.91
N VAL A 120 -11.71 14.35 6.72
CA VAL A 120 -10.64 14.49 5.71
C VAL A 120 -9.83 15.79 5.88
N GLY A 121 -10.08 16.57 6.94
CA GLY A 121 -9.36 17.81 7.24
C GLY A 121 -9.58 18.91 6.21
N LEU A 122 -10.78 19.00 5.64
CA LEU A 122 -11.16 20.07 4.71
C LEU A 122 -12.09 21.08 5.40
N PRO A 123 -11.91 22.39 5.10
CA PRO A 123 -12.81 23.42 5.61
C PRO A 123 -14.18 23.34 4.92
N ASP A 124 -15.25 23.69 5.67
CA ASP A 124 -16.56 23.98 5.09
C ASP A 124 -16.57 25.45 4.63
N ASP A 125 -15.92 25.70 3.50
CA ASP A 125 -15.77 27.05 2.92
C ASP A 125 -16.54 27.19 1.59
N ARG A 126 -16.51 28.38 1.00
CA ARG A 126 -17.14 28.68 -0.29
C ARG A 126 -16.16 28.61 -1.45
N LYS A 127 -14.91 28.19 -1.22
CA LYS A 127 -13.87 28.14 -2.24
C LYS A 127 -14.19 27.04 -3.25
N ASP A 128 -14.04 27.35 -4.53
CA ASP A 128 -14.22 26.37 -5.64
C ASP A 128 -13.22 25.22 -5.48
N ALA A 129 -13.71 23.98 -5.52
CA ALA A 129 -12.91 22.77 -5.37
C ALA A 129 -11.80 22.63 -6.44
N ARG A 130 -11.97 23.24 -7.61
CA ARG A 130 -10.93 23.29 -8.66
C ARG A 130 -9.73 24.14 -8.25
N GLN A 131 -9.89 25.04 -7.29
CA GLN A 131 -8.82 25.89 -6.72
C GLN A 131 -8.17 25.26 -5.49
N TYR A 132 -8.61 24.09 -5.06
CA TYR A 132 -7.97 23.35 -4.00
C TYR A 132 -6.59 22.86 -4.44
N SER A 133 -5.65 22.75 -3.51
CA SER A 133 -4.39 22.06 -3.78
C SER A 133 -4.66 20.59 -4.18
N ARG A 134 -3.72 19.95 -4.88
CA ARG A 134 -3.86 18.52 -5.25
C ARG A 134 -4.18 17.65 -4.04
N GLY A 135 -3.52 17.88 -2.91
CA GLY A 135 -3.80 17.16 -1.67
C GLY A 135 -5.20 17.43 -1.12
N MET A 136 -5.72 18.66 -1.21
CA MET A 136 -7.11 18.97 -0.83
C MET A 136 -8.10 18.30 -1.79
N GLN A 137 -7.82 18.29 -3.08
CA GLN A 137 -8.65 17.61 -4.08
C GLN A 137 -8.71 16.10 -3.82
N GLN A 138 -7.59 15.47 -3.49
CA GLN A 138 -7.54 14.06 -3.15
C GLN A 138 -8.36 13.73 -1.90
N ARG A 139 -8.26 14.56 -0.85
CA ARG A 139 -9.05 14.41 0.36
C ARG A 139 -10.54 14.63 0.11
N LEU A 140 -10.90 15.56 -0.78
CA LEU A 140 -12.30 15.76 -1.18
C LEU A 140 -12.85 14.54 -1.95
N ALA A 141 -12.06 13.94 -2.84
CA ALA A 141 -12.46 12.73 -3.55
C ALA A 141 -12.67 11.55 -2.58
N LEU A 142 -11.88 11.44 -1.50
CA LEU A 142 -12.11 10.47 -0.44
C LEU A 142 -13.45 10.71 0.29
N ALA A 143 -13.79 11.97 0.61
CA ALA A 143 -15.09 12.29 1.20
C ALA A 143 -16.24 11.92 0.26
N GLN A 144 -16.12 12.20 -1.05
CA GLN A 144 -17.10 11.77 -2.06
C GLN A 144 -17.25 10.25 -2.15
N ALA A 145 -16.13 9.51 -2.05
CA ALA A 145 -16.14 8.05 -2.11
C ALA A 145 -16.80 7.40 -0.88
N LEU A 146 -16.81 8.09 0.26
CA LEU A 146 -17.34 7.58 1.53
C LEU A 146 -18.78 7.96 1.83
N ILE A 147 -19.34 8.99 1.16
CA ILE A 147 -20.65 9.57 1.55
C ILE A 147 -21.83 8.60 1.43
N ASN A 148 -21.76 7.61 0.56
CA ASN A 148 -22.82 6.61 0.37
C ASN A 148 -22.60 5.33 1.19
N ASP A 149 -21.74 5.37 2.20
CA ASP A 149 -21.41 4.23 3.08
C ASP A 149 -21.05 2.94 2.32
N PRO A 150 -20.05 2.96 1.44
CA PRO A 150 -19.73 1.87 0.54
C PRO A 150 -19.25 0.61 1.29
N GLU A 151 -19.52 -0.59 0.71
CA GLU A 151 -18.99 -1.85 1.20
C GLU A 151 -17.53 -2.09 0.75
N LEU A 152 -17.15 -1.45 -0.35
CA LEU A 152 -15.83 -1.56 -0.96
C LEU A 152 -15.32 -0.18 -1.36
N LEU A 153 -14.08 0.12 -1.02
CA LEU A 153 -13.33 1.27 -1.52
C LEU A 153 -12.31 0.80 -2.55
N ILE A 154 -12.29 1.43 -3.72
CA ILE A 154 -11.23 1.28 -4.73
C ILE A 154 -10.54 2.63 -4.88
N LEU A 155 -9.24 2.68 -4.58
CA LEU A 155 -8.47 3.91 -4.49
C LEU A 155 -7.24 3.80 -5.41
N ASP A 156 -7.12 4.71 -6.38
CA ASP A 156 -5.95 4.77 -7.26
C ASP A 156 -5.00 5.85 -6.75
N GLU A 157 -3.85 5.46 -6.20
CA GLU A 157 -2.80 6.33 -5.64
C GLU A 157 -3.33 7.38 -4.62
N PRO A 158 -4.10 6.98 -3.58
CA PRO A 158 -4.85 7.92 -2.74
C PRO A 158 -4.00 8.92 -1.93
N ALA A 159 -2.71 8.67 -1.79
CA ALA A 159 -1.81 9.49 -0.98
C ALA A 159 -0.69 10.18 -1.81
N ALA A 160 -0.61 9.96 -3.12
CA ALA A 160 0.51 10.40 -3.97
C ALA A 160 0.76 11.93 -3.96
N ALA A 161 -0.26 12.74 -3.64
CA ALA A 161 -0.18 14.21 -3.67
C ALA A 161 -0.28 14.85 -2.27
N LEU A 162 -0.17 14.04 -1.21
CA LEU A 162 -0.36 14.50 0.15
C LEU A 162 0.99 14.82 0.84
N ASP A 163 0.96 15.78 1.74
CA ASP A 163 2.02 15.98 2.71
C ASP A 163 2.00 14.88 3.79
N PRO A 164 3.03 14.74 4.63
CA PRO A 164 3.08 13.69 5.64
C PRO A 164 1.88 13.69 6.60
N ALA A 165 1.34 14.86 6.95
CA ALA A 165 0.16 14.97 7.81
C ALA A 165 -1.10 14.48 7.09
N GLY A 166 -1.27 14.82 5.81
CA GLY A 166 -2.36 14.32 4.97
C GLY A 166 -2.30 12.80 4.76
N VAL A 167 -1.12 12.24 4.57
CA VAL A 167 -0.91 10.78 4.49
C VAL A 167 -1.38 10.10 5.78
N GLN A 168 -1.03 10.66 6.95
CA GLN A 168 -1.46 10.12 8.24
C GLN A 168 -2.98 10.18 8.40
N GLN A 169 -3.62 11.28 8.02
CA GLN A 169 -5.08 11.41 8.05
C GLN A 169 -5.76 10.36 7.17
N VAL A 170 -5.28 10.16 5.94
CA VAL A 170 -5.81 9.13 5.03
C VAL A 170 -5.64 7.74 5.63
N ARG A 171 -4.49 7.42 6.22
CA ARG A 171 -4.26 6.14 6.90
C ARG A 171 -5.27 5.88 8.02
N GLU A 172 -5.52 6.86 8.87
CA GLU A 172 -6.52 6.76 9.94
C GLU A 172 -7.92 6.57 9.40
N LEU A 173 -8.29 7.32 8.35
CA LEU A 173 -9.57 7.18 7.68
C LEU A 173 -9.79 5.77 7.13
N LEU A 174 -8.77 5.20 6.44
CA LEU A 174 -8.85 3.85 5.88
C LEU A 174 -8.90 2.77 6.98
N ARG A 175 -8.16 2.93 8.07
CA ARG A 175 -8.26 2.04 9.23
C ARG A 175 -9.65 2.06 9.86
N ASN A 176 -10.23 3.24 10.04
CA ASN A 176 -11.58 3.40 10.58
C ASN A 176 -12.62 2.78 9.64
N ALA A 177 -12.49 2.96 8.33
CA ALA A 177 -13.35 2.32 7.34
C ALA A 177 -13.26 0.78 7.43
N ARG A 178 -12.05 0.23 7.56
CA ARG A 178 -11.84 -1.21 7.76
C ARG A 178 -12.48 -1.70 9.07
N HIS A 179 -12.30 -0.99 10.18
CA HIS A 179 -12.92 -1.35 11.48
C HIS A 179 -14.44 -1.32 11.40
N ALA A 180 -15.02 -0.47 10.54
CA ALA A 180 -16.43 -0.47 10.21
C ALA A 180 -16.85 -1.60 9.23
N GLY A 181 -15.96 -2.55 8.92
CA GLY A 181 -16.24 -3.72 8.10
C GLY A 181 -16.11 -3.51 6.58
N LYS A 182 -15.62 -2.36 6.13
CA LYS A 182 -15.41 -2.08 4.71
C LYS A 182 -14.16 -2.80 4.20
N SER A 183 -14.20 -3.22 2.93
CA SER A 183 -13.03 -3.76 2.22
C SER A 183 -12.37 -2.66 1.41
N ILE A 184 -11.05 -2.70 1.28
CA ILE A 184 -10.29 -1.63 0.63
C ILE A 184 -9.28 -2.24 -0.34
N PHE A 185 -9.38 -1.84 -1.60
CA PHE A 185 -8.40 -2.12 -2.63
C PHE A 185 -7.74 -0.81 -3.03
N PHE A 186 -6.45 -0.65 -2.78
CA PHE A 186 -5.78 0.57 -3.19
C PHE A 186 -4.47 0.30 -3.91
N SER A 187 -4.20 1.09 -4.94
CA SER A 187 -2.93 1.09 -5.62
C SER A 187 -1.96 2.05 -4.96
N SER A 188 -0.68 1.69 -4.92
CA SER A 188 0.41 2.60 -4.55
C SER A 188 1.71 2.20 -5.23
N HIS A 189 2.60 3.16 -5.42
CA HIS A 189 4.00 2.94 -5.73
C HIS A 189 4.90 3.20 -4.51
N GLN A 190 4.33 3.63 -3.38
CA GLN A 190 5.04 3.94 -2.13
C GLN A 190 4.84 2.82 -1.11
N LEU A 191 5.92 2.15 -0.75
CA LEU A 191 5.92 1.01 0.16
C LEU A 191 5.54 1.38 1.59
N THR A 192 6.00 2.55 2.05
CA THR A 192 5.73 3.06 3.40
C THR A 192 4.23 3.27 3.69
N GLU A 193 3.41 3.53 2.66
CA GLU A 193 1.96 3.62 2.82
C GLU A 193 1.36 2.26 3.14
N VAL A 194 1.82 1.25 2.42
CA VAL A 194 1.30 -0.11 2.44
C VAL A 194 1.67 -0.83 3.73
N GLU A 195 2.90 -0.68 4.21
CA GLU A 195 3.40 -1.29 5.44
C GLU A 195 2.56 -0.96 6.67
N HIS A 196 1.92 0.20 6.68
CA HIS A 196 1.21 0.68 7.84
C HIS A 196 -0.28 0.31 7.88
N ILE A 197 -0.89 -0.06 6.75
CA ILE A 197 -2.34 -0.25 6.68
C ILE A 197 -2.79 -1.56 6.04
N CYS A 198 -1.97 -2.20 5.18
CA CYS A 198 -2.40 -3.40 4.47
C CYS A 198 -2.37 -4.66 5.32
N ASP A 199 -3.33 -5.53 5.07
CA ASP A 199 -3.31 -6.92 5.55
C ASP A 199 -2.52 -7.80 4.58
N ARG A 200 -2.74 -7.55 3.28
CA ARG A 200 -2.12 -8.29 2.19
C ARG A 200 -1.67 -7.34 1.08
N ILE A 201 -0.66 -7.73 0.35
CA ILE A 201 -0.13 -7.00 -0.80
C ILE A 201 -0.09 -7.88 -2.04
N ALA A 202 -0.26 -7.26 -3.20
CA ALA A 202 -0.06 -7.85 -4.51
C ALA A 202 0.86 -6.95 -5.32
N PHE A 203 2.01 -7.47 -5.72
CA PHE A 203 3.03 -6.71 -6.46
C PHE A 203 2.91 -6.98 -7.96
N LEU A 204 2.66 -5.91 -8.70
CA LEU A 204 2.54 -5.91 -10.16
C LEU A 204 3.77 -5.29 -10.80
N ASN A 205 4.35 -5.95 -11.79
CA ASN A 205 5.43 -5.41 -12.60
C ASN A 205 5.22 -5.77 -14.07
N GLN A 206 5.34 -4.79 -14.98
CA GLN A 206 5.14 -4.97 -16.42
C GLN A 206 3.88 -5.75 -16.78
N GLY A 207 2.75 -5.40 -16.13
CA GLY A 207 1.46 -6.05 -16.32
C GLY A 207 1.33 -7.45 -15.73
N ARG A 208 2.30 -7.95 -14.99
CA ARG A 208 2.30 -9.30 -14.40
C ARG A 208 2.24 -9.23 -12.89
N LEU A 209 1.41 -10.07 -12.28
CA LEU A 209 1.44 -10.31 -10.85
C LEU A 209 2.71 -11.12 -10.51
N VAL A 210 3.66 -10.48 -9.84
CA VAL A 210 4.95 -11.11 -9.49
C VAL A 210 4.83 -11.87 -8.17
N ARG A 211 4.19 -11.25 -7.17
CA ARG A 211 3.96 -11.84 -5.83
C ARG A 211 2.66 -11.34 -5.24
N SER A 212 2.02 -12.15 -4.41
CA SER A 212 0.89 -11.78 -3.57
C SER A 212 0.92 -12.60 -2.29
N GLY A 213 0.68 -11.98 -1.15
CA GLY A 213 0.69 -12.64 0.15
C GLY A 213 0.40 -11.67 1.29
N SER A 214 0.31 -12.16 2.52
CA SER A 214 0.13 -11.31 3.68
C SER A 214 1.38 -10.46 3.93
N LEU A 215 1.18 -9.25 4.46
CA LEU A 215 2.29 -8.37 4.81
C LEU A 215 3.24 -9.05 5.83
N LYS A 216 2.67 -9.83 6.76
CA LYS A 216 3.43 -10.58 7.75
C LYS A 216 4.34 -11.64 7.13
N GLU A 217 3.89 -12.34 6.08
CA GLU A 217 4.70 -13.33 5.36
C GLU A 217 5.90 -12.67 4.67
N PHE A 218 5.70 -11.49 4.09
CA PHE A 218 6.78 -10.75 3.43
C PHE A 218 7.76 -10.11 4.41
N GLN A 219 7.27 -9.70 5.58
CA GLN A 219 8.09 -9.17 6.67
C GLN A 219 8.60 -10.27 7.60
N SER A 220 8.30 -11.55 7.30
CA SER A 220 8.80 -12.66 8.09
C SER A 220 10.32 -12.56 8.27
N GLU A 221 10.79 -13.00 9.42
CA GLU A 221 12.18 -12.91 9.84
C GLU A 221 13.12 -13.29 8.70
N SER A 222 14.07 -12.42 8.40
CA SER A 222 15.18 -12.83 7.55
C SER A 222 15.96 -13.91 8.31
N ASP A 223 16.63 -14.80 7.58
CA ASP A 223 17.56 -15.76 8.21
C ASP A 223 18.75 -15.07 8.91
N ARG A 224 18.63 -13.76 9.20
CA ARG A 224 19.65 -12.93 9.83
C ARG A 224 19.15 -12.26 11.09
N VAL A 225 20.08 -12.09 12.02
CA VAL A 225 19.86 -11.43 13.31
C VAL A 225 20.78 -10.23 13.38
N GLU A 226 20.26 -9.09 13.76
CA GLU A 226 21.03 -7.90 14.10
C GLU A 226 21.49 -8.04 15.56
N ILE A 227 22.81 -7.91 15.78
CA ILE A 227 23.44 -7.96 17.09
C ILE A 227 24.11 -6.62 17.34
N GLU A 228 23.74 -5.93 18.39
CA GLU A 228 24.42 -4.73 18.86
C GLU A 228 25.42 -5.10 19.98
N LEU A 229 26.67 -4.68 19.79
CA LEU A 229 27.83 -5.07 20.61
C LEU A 229 28.46 -3.83 21.23
N ARG A 230 29.03 -4.00 22.42
CA ARG A 230 29.91 -3.02 23.09
C ARG A 230 31.20 -3.68 23.59
N GLY A 231 32.21 -2.86 23.92
CA GLY A 231 33.45 -3.35 24.55
C GLY A 231 34.36 -4.16 23.63
N ILE A 232 34.12 -4.17 22.32
CA ILE A 232 34.94 -4.87 21.32
C ILE A 232 35.28 -3.91 20.19
N SER A 233 36.52 -3.97 19.68
CA SER A 233 36.96 -3.18 18.53
C SER A 233 36.55 -3.82 17.20
N LEU A 234 36.45 -3.01 16.14
CA LEU A 234 36.20 -3.53 14.77
C LEU A 234 37.29 -4.55 14.32
N ALA A 235 38.54 -4.35 14.74
CA ALA A 235 39.64 -5.24 14.39
C ALA A 235 39.49 -6.63 15.04
N GLU A 236 39.06 -6.67 16.32
CA GLU A 236 38.76 -7.91 17.03
C GLU A 236 37.54 -8.60 16.47
N LEU A 237 36.46 -7.82 16.21
CA LEU A 237 35.25 -8.33 15.60
C LEU A 237 35.53 -8.96 14.22
N SER A 238 36.35 -8.34 13.38
CA SER A 238 36.73 -8.88 12.07
C SER A 238 37.52 -10.20 12.16
N ARG A 239 38.23 -10.44 13.26
CA ARG A 239 38.88 -11.75 13.53
C ARG A 239 37.87 -12.81 13.94
N ILE A 240 36.86 -12.42 14.75
CA ILE A 240 35.81 -13.32 15.24
C ILE A 240 34.85 -13.69 14.13
N TYR A 241 34.43 -12.67 13.35
CA TYR A 241 33.45 -12.79 12.29
C TYR A 241 33.91 -12.02 11.04
N PRO A 242 34.76 -12.67 10.20
CA PRO A 242 35.28 -12.04 8.98
C PRO A 242 34.23 -11.57 7.97
N ALA A 243 33.04 -12.17 8.04
CA ALA A 243 31.90 -11.82 7.18
C ALA A 243 31.08 -10.60 7.71
N ALA A 244 31.61 -9.81 8.65
CA ALA A 244 30.99 -8.59 9.16
C ALA A 244 30.95 -7.44 8.12
N ALA A 245 30.61 -7.75 6.86
CA ALA A 245 30.63 -6.79 5.74
C ALA A 245 29.60 -5.64 5.90
N ASN A 246 28.56 -5.81 6.72
CA ASN A 246 27.54 -4.81 7.01
C ASN A 246 27.63 -4.35 8.47
N THR A 247 28.76 -3.80 8.85
CA THR A 247 28.99 -3.27 10.19
C THR A 247 28.67 -1.78 10.23
N VAL A 248 27.73 -1.38 11.08
CA VAL A 248 27.49 0.02 11.41
C VAL A 248 28.17 0.32 12.74
N ALA A 249 29.28 1.06 12.68
CA ALA A 249 29.98 1.49 13.89
C ALA A 249 29.40 2.84 14.37
N ASN A 250 28.90 2.87 15.59
CA ASN A 250 28.59 4.08 16.33
C ASN A 250 29.72 4.36 17.35
N PRO A 251 29.81 5.57 17.92
CA PRO A 251 30.86 5.88 18.91
C PRO A 251 30.95 4.91 20.07
N ASP A 252 29.81 4.33 20.50
CA ASP A 252 29.73 3.50 21.70
C ASP A 252 29.27 2.05 21.42
N SER A 253 28.91 1.71 20.19
CA SER A 253 28.41 0.37 19.86
C SER A 253 28.70 -0.01 18.40
N ILE A 254 28.76 -1.30 18.15
CA ILE A 254 28.91 -1.89 16.81
C ILE A 254 27.69 -2.73 16.52
N ARG A 255 27.04 -2.54 15.37
CA ARG A 255 25.92 -3.38 14.91
C ARG A 255 26.39 -4.26 13.76
N ILE A 256 26.10 -5.55 13.86
CA ILE A 256 26.42 -6.55 12.85
C ILE A 256 25.18 -7.36 12.47
N LEU A 257 25.14 -7.81 11.22
CA LEU A 257 24.15 -8.76 10.73
C LEU A 257 24.77 -10.15 10.60
N VAL A 258 24.20 -11.10 11.33
CA VAL A 258 24.69 -12.48 11.41
C VAL A 258 23.59 -13.43 10.94
N PRO A 259 23.89 -14.46 10.10
CA PRO A 259 22.92 -15.52 9.83
C PRO A 259 22.42 -16.17 11.14
N ALA A 260 21.13 -16.42 11.26
CA ALA A 260 20.54 -16.96 12.47
C ALA A 260 21.23 -18.25 12.94
N GLN A 261 21.67 -19.09 12.00
CA GLN A 261 22.41 -20.33 12.29
C GLN A 261 23.78 -20.09 12.93
N GLN A 262 24.41 -18.94 12.72
CA GLN A 262 25.72 -18.58 13.26
C GLN A 262 25.63 -17.69 14.51
N GLN A 263 24.43 -17.23 14.86
CA GLN A 263 24.17 -16.32 15.97
C GLN A 263 24.85 -16.77 17.25
N ARG A 264 24.62 -18.01 17.68
CA ARG A 264 25.15 -18.55 18.94
C ARG A 264 26.68 -18.52 18.97
N ARG A 265 27.31 -18.96 17.87
CA ARG A 265 28.77 -18.99 17.75
C ARG A 265 29.37 -17.58 17.86
N VAL A 266 28.77 -16.60 17.18
CA VAL A 266 29.26 -15.21 17.21
C VAL A 266 29.12 -14.61 18.59
N ILE A 267 27.99 -14.83 19.28
CA ILE A 267 27.74 -14.37 20.65
C ILE A 267 28.79 -14.95 21.63
N GLU A 268 29.01 -16.26 21.60
CA GLU A 268 29.98 -16.94 22.46
C GLU A 268 31.43 -16.41 22.20
N SER A 269 31.77 -16.13 20.94
CA SER A 269 33.08 -15.58 20.59
C SER A 269 33.25 -14.12 21.05
N VAL A 270 32.21 -13.30 20.96
CA VAL A 270 32.22 -11.91 21.46
C VAL A 270 32.40 -11.89 22.97
N TRP A 271 31.69 -12.69 23.71
CA TRP A 271 31.84 -12.80 25.18
C TRP A 271 33.23 -13.26 25.57
N SER A 272 33.80 -14.23 24.83
CA SER A 272 35.19 -14.73 25.07
C SER A 272 36.25 -13.65 24.83
N ALA A 273 35.96 -12.67 23.98
CA ALA A 273 36.81 -11.52 23.72
C ALA A 273 36.55 -10.33 24.66
N GLY A 274 35.70 -10.48 25.66
CA GLY A 274 35.34 -9.43 26.63
C GLY A 274 34.32 -8.42 26.15
N GLY A 275 33.67 -8.66 25.00
CA GLY A 275 32.59 -7.83 24.50
C GLY A 275 31.26 -8.13 25.16
N GLU A 276 30.35 -7.17 25.12
CA GLU A 276 28.98 -7.25 25.65
C GLU A 276 27.95 -7.22 24.53
N ILE A 277 26.87 -8.00 24.68
CA ILE A 277 25.70 -7.96 23.82
C ILE A 277 24.72 -6.95 24.38
N VAL A 278 24.45 -5.87 23.66
CA VAL A 278 23.48 -4.82 24.07
C VAL A 278 22.08 -5.19 23.66
N SER A 279 21.92 -5.66 22.42
CA SER A 279 20.61 -6.07 21.90
C SER A 279 20.79 -7.19 20.86
N LEU A 280 19.74 -7.98 20.73
CA LEU A 280 19.61 -9.05 19.77
C LEU A 280 18.21 -8.97 19.17
N SER A 281 18.10 -8.71 17.89
CA SER A 281 16.80 -8.63 17.24
C SER A 281 16.81 -9.34 15.88
N PRO A 282 15.79 -10.15 15.57
CA PRO A 282 15.64 -10.70 14.24
C PRO A 282 15.54 -9.55 13.22
N GLN A 283 16.34 -9.63 12.16
CA GLN A 283 16.22 -8.68 11.07
C GLN A 283 14.91 -8.97 10.33
N ARG A 284 14.02 -7.98 10.28
CA ARG A 284 12.86 -8.05 9.38
C ARG A 284 13.29 -7.65 7.97
N ARG A 285 12.88 -8.41 6.98
CA ARG A 285 13.03 -7.98 5.60
C ARG A 285 12.23 -6.69 5.40
N ARG A 286 12.88 -5.66 4.87
CA ARG A 286 12.18 -4.44 4.47
C ARG A 286 11.46 -4.68 3.16
N LEU A 287 10.25 -4.14 3.03
CA LEU A 287 9.52 -4.24 1.76
C LEU A 287 10.29 -3.56 0.62
N GLU A 288 11.11 -2.54 0.90
CA GLU A 288 11.97 -1.90 -0.09
C GLU A 288 12.95 -2.89 -0.73
N ASP A 289 13.59 -3.76 0.07
CA ASP A 289 14.53 -4.76 -0.43
C ASP A 289 13.82 -5.76 -1.35
N LEU A 290 12.62 -6.19 -0.95
CA LEU A 290 11.79 -7.07 -1.75
C LEU A 290 11.29 -6.40 -3.02
N PHE A 291 10.92 -5.13 -2.95
CA PHE A 291 10.46 -4.35 -4.09
C PHE A 291 11.55 -4.23 -5.16
N LEU A 292 12.79 -3.90 -4.74
CA LEU A 292 13.94 -3.83 -5.64
C LEU A 292 14.23 -5.20 -6.30
N GLU A 293 14.14 -6.28 -5.52
CA GLU A 293 14.29 -7.64 -6.02
C GLU A 293 13.21 -8.00 -7.06
N TRP A 294 11.95 -7.66 -6.79
CA TRP A 294 10.80 -7.97 -7.67
C TRP A 294 10.70 -7.04 -8.87
N SER A 295 11.22 -5.82 -8.77
CA SER A 295 11.28 -4.88 -9.89
C SER A 295 12.30 -5.29 -10.94
N GLY A 296 13.23 -6.18 -10.61
CA GLY A 296 14.29 -6.61 -11.53
C GLY A 296 15.30 -5.51 -11.83
N ASP A 297 15.46 -4.52 -10.94
CA ASP A 297 16.37 -3.40 -11.14
C ASP A 297 17.83 -3.88 -11.02
N PRO A 298 18.67 -3.71 -12.08
CA PRO A 298 20.07 -4.14 -12.06
C PRO A 298 20.91 -3.41 -11.00
N ALA A 299 20.51 -2.21 -10.57
CA ALA A 299 21.23 -1.44 -9.55
C ALA A 299 21.22 -2.15 -8.18
N ALA A 300 20.14 -2.86 -7.84
CA ALA A 300 20.04 -3.66 -6.61
C ALA A 300 21.01 -4.87 -6.58
N LYS A 301 21.47 -5.33 -7.76
CA LYS A 301 22.46 -6.42 -7.85
C LYS A 301 23.90 -5.93 -7.68
N SER A 302 24.21 -4.68 -8.05
CA SER A 302 25.55 -4.13 -7.95
C SER A 302 25.94 -3.75 -6.52
N GLU A 303 25.01 -3.29 -5.71
CA GLU A 303 25.28 -2.98 -4.30
C GLU A 303 25.55 -4.23 -3.43
N ARG A 304 25.01 -5.40 -3.82
CA ARG A 304 25.30 -6.68 -3.13
C ARG A 304 26.63 -7.31 -3.52
N GLN A 305 27.26 -6.89 -4.64
CA GLN A 305 28.59 -7.37 -5.07
C GLN A 305 29.72 -6.43 -4.64
N SER A 306 29.40 -5.22 -4.19
CA SER A 306 30.37 -4.22 -3.71
C SER A 306 30.27 -3.96 -2.20
N SER A 307 29.51 -4.79 -1.45
CA SER A 307 29.36 -4.71 0.02
C SER A 307 29.81 -6.06 0.66
#